data_29f1c10b640db56676233137a0053f15
#
_entry.id   29f1c10b640db56676233137a0053f15
#
_cell.length_a   1.000
_cell.length_b   1.000
_cell.length_c   1.000
_cell.angle_alpha   90.00
_cell.angle_beta   90.00
_cell.angle_gamma   90.00
#
_symmetry.space_group_name_H-M   'P 1'
#
loop_
_entity.id
_entity.type
_entity.pdbx_description
1 polymer ?
#
loop_
_entity_poly.entity_id
_entity_poly.type
_entity_poly.pdbx_seq_one_letter_code
_entity_poly.pdbx_strand_id
1 'polypeptide(L)'
;MQVLKYCVFAVGIVLFVVGCKDKSDTSKSESMAKVLKITWQRLIDEKGQTCQRCGSTEKELQKAFQSLKKSLAPLGIRVALEKKTLDPATCAKDISQSNRIWLGEQTLEEWLDAQVGKSLCGFCCAELGDQVECRTVEVEGQVYETIPAKLIIRAGLLAAADLYEEPSTKSCCPGSSSVKTDIPPCCPVSCDWSEGNANK
;
A
#
# COMPACT_ATOMS: atom_id res chain seq x y z
N MET A 1 -66.71 18.68 5.65
CA MET A 1 -67.34 17.77 4.68
C MET A 1 -66.34 16.65 4.45
N GLN A 2 -66.45 15.53 5.14
CA GLN A 2 -67.06 14.28 4.74
C GLN A 2 -66.55 13.83 3.40
N VAL A 3 -66.00 12.62 3.20
CA VAL A 3 -66.56 11.28 3.38
C VAL A 3 -65.43 10.26 3.21
N LEU A 4 -65.32 9.30 4.01
CA LEU A 4 -65.84 7.93 4.04
C LEU A 4 -64.87 6.87 3.47
N LYS A 5 -64.27 6.14 4.34
CA LYS A 5 -64.33 4.68 4.58
C LYS A 5 -64.54 3.81 3.33
N TYR A 6 -63.58 2.94 3.07
CA TYR A 6 -63.89 1.54 2.77
C TYR A 6 -62.79 0.61 3.30
N CYS A 7 -63.16 -0.16 4.32
CA CYS A 7 -62.53 -1.42 4.67
C CYS A 7 -62.92 -2.47 3.63
N VAL A 8 -61.95 -3.19 3.09
CA VAL A 8 -62.20 -4.50 2.50
C VAL A 8 -61.24 -5.51 3.12
N PHE A 9 -61.86 -6.37 3.93
CA PHE A 9 -61.25 -7.62 4.39
C PHE A 9 -61.12 -8.55 3.20
N ALA A 10 -59.93 -9.08 2.98
CA ALA A 10 -59.72 -10.27 2.17
C ALA A 10 -58.90 -11.28 2.98
N VAL A 11 -59.61 -12.26 3.44
CA VAL A 11 -59.16 -13.53 4.00
C VAL A 11 -58.50 -14.31 2.87
N GLY A 12 -57.37 -14.90 3.07
CA GLY A 12 -56.97 -15.87 2.08
C GLY A 12 -55.56 -16.42 2.22
N ILE A 13 -55.50 -17.60 2.75
CA ILE A 13 -54.61 -18.73 2.39
C ILE A 13 -53.15 -18.57 2.75
N VAL A 14 -52.81 -19.09 3.90
CA VAL A 14 -51.43 -19.51 4.26
C VAL A 14 -51.10 -20.81 3.53
N LEU A 15 -50.34 -20.69 2.46
CA LEU A 15 -49.66 -21.83 1.85
C LEU A 15 -48.32 -22.03 2.58
N PHE A 16 -48.28 -23.02 3.45
CA PHE A 16 -47.02 -23.57 3.98
C PHE A 16 -46.25 -24.24 2.84
N VAL A 17 -45.28 -23.56 2.30
CA VAL A 17 -44.23 -24.19 1.49
C VAL A 17 -43.14 -24.63 2.45
N VAL A 18 -43.12 -25.93 2.73
CA VAL A 18 -42.00 -26.59 3.39
C VAL A 18 -40.86 -26.59 2.38
N GLY A 19 -40.02 -25.56 2.42
CA GLY A 19 -38.80 -25.49 1.65
C GLY A 19 -37.70 -26.27 2.39
N CYS A 20 -37.24 -27.32 1.78
CA CYS A 20 -36.01 -28.02 2.17
C CYS A 20 -34.89 -27.00 2.26
N LYS A 21 -34.34 -26.80 3.47
CA LYS A 21 -33.09 -26.07 3.69
C LYS A 21 -31.95 -26.94 3.20
N ASP A 22 -31.55 -26.78 1.97
CA ASP A 22 -30.21 -27.18 1.55
C ASP A 22 -29.22 -26.30 2.33
N LYS A 23 -28.63 -26.86 3.36
CA LYS A 23 -27.42 -26.36 3.95
C LYS A 23 -26.28 -26.63 2.97
N SER A 24 -26.10 -25.78 1.99
CA SER A 24 -24.81 -25.65 1.35
C SER A 24 -23.91 -24.87 2.33
N ASP A 25 -23.20 -25.64 3.16
CA ASP A 25 -22.01 -25.15 3.86
C ASP A 25 -20.97 -24.77 2.81
N THR A 26 -21.13 -23.60 2.22
CA THR A 26 -20.04 -22.93 1.57
C THR A 26 -19.18 -22.36 2.69
N SER A 27 -18.25 -23.15 3.19
CA SER A 27 -17.09 -22.64 3.92
C SER A 27 -16.29 -21.80 2.92
N LYS A 28 -16.76 -20.57 2.71
CA LYS A 28 -15.98 -19.52 2.07
C LYS A 28 -14.83 -19.25 3.02
N SER A 29 -13.69 -19.88 2.73
CA SER A 29 -12.40 -19.47 3.27
C SER A 29 -12.35 -17.96 3.05
N GLU A 30 -12.56 -17.17 4.10
CA GLU A 30 -12.24 -15.75 4.10
C GLU A 30 -10.72 -15.66 3.97
N SER A 31 -10.26 -15.70 2.75
CA SER A 31 -8.92 -15.27 2.39
C SER A 31 -8.80 -13.86 2.98
N MET A 32 -7.98 -13.72 4.04
CA MET A 32 -7.73 -12.43 4.66
C MET A 32 -7.29 -11.48 3.57
N ALA A 33 -8.17 -10.52 3.24
CA ALA A 33 -7.93 -9.59 2.15
C ALA A 33 -6.61 -8.84 2.44
N LYS A 34 -5.63 -9.01 1.55
CA LYS A 34 -4.34 -8.32 1.65
C LYS A 34 -4.59 -6.81 1.62
N VAL A 35 -3.92 -6.06 2.49
CA VAL A 35 -4.11 -4.62 2.60
C VAL A 35 -2.77 -3.92 2.44
N LEU A 36 -2.64 -3.13 1.37
CA LEU A 36 -1.54 -2.19 1.24
C LEU A 36 -1.90 -0.90 2.00
N LYS A 37 -1.24 -0.68 3.12
CA LYS A 37 -1.40 0.54 3.91
C LYS A 37 -0.43 1.60 3.41
N ILE A 38 -0.93 2.78 3.05
CA ILE A 38 -0.14 3.97 2.75
C ILE A 38 -0.29 4.93 3.93
N THR A 39 0.81 5.30 4.55
CA THR A 39 0.82 6.29 5.64
C THR A 39 1.59 7.51 5.17
N TRP A 40 1.00 8.70 5.26
CA TRP A 40 1.67 9.97 4.97
C TRP A 40 1.66 10.87 6.19
N GLN A 41 2.83 11.37 6.56
CA GLN A 41 3.06 12.20 7.74
C GLN A 41 3.53 13.59 7.34
N ARG A 42 2.96 14.63 7.96
CA ARG A 42 3.29 16.02 7.67
C ARG A 42 3.17 16.92 8.90
N LEU A 43 3.94 18.01 8.90
CA LEU A 43 3.75 19.11 9.82
C LEU A 43 2.47 19.88 9.47
N ILE A 44 1.73 20.26 10.49
CA ILE A 44 0.62 21.21 10.41
C ILE A 44 0.86 22.36 11.42
N ASP A 45 0.38 23.53 11.07
CA ASP A 45 0.33 24.68 11.98
C ASP A 45 -0.86 24.57 12.96
N GLU A 46 -0.97 25.55 13.87
CA GLU A 46 -2.08 25.63 14.82
C GLU A 46 -3.46 25.74 14.17
N LYS A 47 -3.53 26.19 12.90
CA LYS A 47 -4.76 26.29 12.09
C LYS A 47 -5.05 25.01 11.30
N GLY A 48 -4.22 23.98 11.46
CA GLY A 48 -4.33 22.72 10.72
C GLY A 48 -3.87 22.80 9.25
N GLN A 49 -3.14 23.86 8.90
CA GLN A 49 -2.59 24.06 7.56
C GLN A 49 -1.20 23.43 7.42
N THR A 50 -0.81 23.09 6.22
CA THR A 50 0.52 22.57 5.90
C THR A 50 1.20 23.42 4.82
N CYS A 51 2.51 23.29 4.69
CA CYS A 51 3.26 24.04 3.68
C CYS A 51 2.83 23.67 2.25
N GLN A 52 3.16 24.55 1.29
CA GLN A 52 2.83 24.31 -0.13
C GLN A 52 3.41 23.00 -0.66
N ARG A 53 4.61 22.58 -0.24
CA ARG A 53 5.23 21.31 -0.66
C ARG A 53 4.43 20.11 -0.18
N CYS A 54 4.10 20.06 1.12
CA CYS A 54 3.25 19.04 1.68
C CYS A 54 1.86 19.02 1.05
N GLY A 55 1.24 20.20 0.85
CA GLY A 55 -0.05 20.31 0.18
C GLY A 55 -0.02 19.85 -1.28
N SER A 56 1.08 20.07 -1.99
CA SER A 56 1.29 19.57 -3.34
C SER A 56 1.51 18.04 -3.33
N THR A 57 2.30 17.52 -2.38
CA THR A 57 2.46 16.07 -2.19
C THR A 57 1.13 15.40 -1.85
N GLU A 58 0.27 16.06 -1.06
CA GLU A 58 -1.06 15.52 -0.75
C GLU A 58 -1.92 15.31 -1.99
N LYS A 59 -1.91 16.27 -2.92
CA LYS A 59 -2.63 16.16 -4.20
C LYS A 59 -2.10 15.00 -5.04
N GLU A 60 -0.79 14.85 -5.12
CA GLU A 60 -0.15 13.74 -5.83
C GLU A 60 -0.42 12.38 -5.14
N LEU A 61 -0.41 12.35 -3.82
CA LEU A 61 -0.77 11.17 -3.04
C LEU A 61 -2.21 10.71 -3.29
N GLN A 62 -3.17 11.64 -3.40
CA GLN A 62 -4.55 11.29 -3.74
C GLN A 62 -4.66 10.68 -5.13
N LYS A 63 -3.93 11.21 -6.12
CA LYS A 63 -3.87 10.63 -7.47
C LYS A 63 -3.29 9.22 -7.43
N ALA A 64 -2.17 9.04 -6.72
CA ALA A 64 -1.52 7.74 -6.56
C ALA A 64 -2.43 6.73 -5.86
N PHE A 65 -3.09 7.14 -4.77
CA PHE A 65 -4.04 6.30 -4.04
C PHE A 65 -5.17 5.78 -4.93
N GLN A 66 -5.79 6.66 -5.73
CA GLN A 66 -6.86 6.25 -6.64
C GLN A 66 -6.35 5.30 -7.72
N SER A 67 -5.16 5.54 -8.26
CA SER A 67 -4.53 4.69 -9.26
C SER A 67 -4.22 3.30 -8.68
N LEU A 68 -3.57 3.24 -7.52
CA LEU A 68 -3.24 1.97 -6.84
C LEU A 68 -4.51 1.20 -6.46
N LYS A 69 -5.52 1.88 -5.90
CA LYS A 69 -6.80 1.26 -5.56
C LYS A 69 -7.44 0.57 -6.77
N LYS A 70 -7.42 1.25 -7.94
CA LYS A 70 -7.97 0.70 -9.18
C LYS A 70 -7.15 -0.47 -9.72
N SER A 71 -5.82 -0.34 -9.71
CA SER A 71 -4.91 -1.33 -10.29
C SER A 71 -4.79 -2.60 -9.44
N LEU A 72 -4.87 -2.48 -8.11
CA LEU A 72 -4.67 -3.59 -7.18
C LEU A 72 -5.97 -4.32 -6.80
N ALA A 73 -7.15 -3.73 -7.08
CA ALA A 73 -8.43 -4.36 -6.80
C ALA A 73 -8.61 -5.72 -7.50
N PRO A 74 -8.25 -5.90 -8.80
CA PRO A 74 -8.33 -7.20 -9.47
C PRO A 74 -7.44 -8.27 -8.83
N LEU A 75 -6.39 -7.86 -8.12
CA LEU A 75 -5.48 -8.73 -7.40
C LEU A 75 -5.96 -9.06 -5.97
N GLY A 76 -7.15 -8.61 -5.58
CA GLY A 76 -7.68 -8.81 -4.23
C GLY A 76 -6.95 -7.99 -3.14
N ILE A 77 -6.13 -6.99 -3.52
CA ILE A 77 -5.45 -6.11 -2.59
C ILE A 77 -6.30 -4.86 -2.37
N ARG A 78 -6.65 -4.60 -1.12
CA ARG A 78 -7.28 -3.35 -0.71
C ARG A 78 -6.20 -2.33 -0.36
N VAL A 79 -6.34 -1.10 -0.84
CA VAL A 79 -5.44 0.00 -0.48
C VAL A 79 -6.11 0.86 0.59
N ALA A 80 -5.39 1.17 1.66
CA ALA A 80 -5.82 2.07 2.74
C ALA A 80 -4.87 3.26 2.83
N LEU A 81 -5.41 4.46 3.07
CA LEU A 81 -4.63 5.68 3.22
C LEU A 81 -4.84 6.26 4.62
N GLU A 82 -3.74 6.43 5.36
CA GLU A 82 -3.69 7.10 6.64
C GLU A 82 -2.89 8.40 6.53
N LYS A 83 -3.41 9.48 7.11
CA LYS A 83 -2.72 10.76 7.20
C LYS A 83 -2.37 11.04 8.66
N LYS A 84 -1.07 11.16 8.95
CA LYS A 84 -0.55 11.50 10.27
C LYS A 84 -0.12 12.96 10.31
N THR A 85 -0.40 13.62 11.41
CA THR A 85 0.03 14.99 11.68
C THR A 85 1.18 14.98 12.66
N LEU A 86 2.14 15.86 12.43
CA LEU A 86 3.20 16.20 13.36
C LEU A 86 2.89 17.56 13.97
N ASP A 87 3.08 17.68 15.27
CA ASP A 87 3.10 18.98 15.93
C ASP A 87 4.48 19.66 15.74
N PRO A 88 4.55 21.00 15.87
CA PRO A 88 5.80 21.73 15.67
C PRO A 88 6.93 21.28 16.60
N ALA A 89 6.65 20.96 17.87
CA ALA A 89 7.66 20.55 18.82
C ALA A 89 8.30 19.19 18.48
N THR A 90 7.50 18.26 17.98
CA THR A 90 7.99 16.97 17.48
C THR A 90 8.76 17.16 16.17
N CYS A 91 8.28 18.02 15.29
CA CYS A 91 8.94 18.28 14.00
C CYS A 91 10.27 19.02 14.19
N ALA A 92 10.38 19.91 15.18
CA ALA A 92 11.63 20.63 15.49
C ALA A 92 12.78 19.70 15.91
N LYS A 93 12.47 18.53 16.48
CA LYS A 93 13.47 17.53 16.86
C LYS A 93 14.04 16.80 15.64
N ASP A 94 13.19 16.53 14.66
CA ASP A 94 13.58 15.88 13.41
C ASP A 94 12.64 16.29 12.27
N ILE A 95 13.02 17.35 11.56
CA ILE A 95 12.26 17.87 10.43
C ILE A 95 12.14 16.87 9.28
N SER A 96 13.02 15.88 9.19
CA SER A 96 12.98 14.84 8.15
C SER A 96 11.75 13.94 8.28
N GLN A 97 11.05 13.98 9.40
CA GLN A 97 9.79 13.28 9.61
C GLN A 97 8.62 13.92 8.86
N SER A 98 8.73 15.19 8.48
CA SER A 98 7.68 15.84 7.68
C SER A 98 7.76 15.45 6.20
N ASN A 99 6.61 15.36 5.57
CA ASN A 99 6.45 14.90 4.17
C ASN A 99 7.00 13.49 3.91
N ARG A 100 6.86 12.59 4.88
CA ARG A 100 7.33 11.20 4.79
C ARG A 100 6.16 10.27 4.44
N ILE A 101 6.44 9.32 3.55
CA ILE A 101 5.44 8.35 3.07
C ILE A 101 5.95 6.93 3.36
N TRP A 102 5.08 6.10 3.93
CA TRP A 102 5.28 4.66 4.09
C TRP A 102 4.28 3.91 3.22
N LEU A 103 4.72 2.78 2.68
CA LEU A 103 3.89 1.84 1.93
C LEU A 103 4.14 0.46 2.54
N GLY A 104 3.16 -0.05 3.29
CA GLY A 104 3.38 -1.16 4.21
C GLY A 104 4.30 -0.76 5.35
N GLU A 105 5.32 -1.56 5.60
CA GLU A 105 6.28 -1.36 6.69
C GLU A 105 7.50 -0.50 6.29
N GLN A 106 7.73 -0.29 4.98
CA GLN A 106 8.89 0.44 4.47
C GLN A 106 8.50 1.82 3.97
N THR A 107 9.48 2.73 3.97
CA THR A 107 9.33 4.08 3.43
C THR A 107 9.37 4.07 1.90
N LEU A 108 8.85 5.14 1.28
CA LEU A 108 8.94 5.33 -0.17
C LEU A 108 10.40 5.29 -0.65
N GLU A 109 11.31 5.83 0.14
CA GLU A 109 12.73 5.89 -0.15
C GLU A 109 13.36 4.49 -0.15
N GLU A 110 13.01 3.65 0.80
CA GLU A 110 13.48 2.26 0.87
C GLU A 110 12.99 1.45 -0.32
N TRP A 111 11.72 1.61 -0.73
CA TRP A 111 11.19 0.94 -1.91
C TRP A 111 11.84 1.36 -3.22
N LEU A 112 12.33 2.60 -3.31
CA LEU A 112 12.86 3.17 -4.55
C LEU A 112 14.39 3.23 -4.58
N ASP A 113 15.06 2.76 -3.53
CA ASP A 113 16.51 2.97 -3.33
C ASP A 113 16.89 4.45 -3.50
N ALA A 114 16.08 5.31 -2.86
CA ALA A 114 16.17 6.75 -3.00
C ALA A 114 16.93 7.39 -1.85
N GLN A 115 17.61 8.51 -2.13
CA GLN A 115 18.30 9.28 -1.11
C GLN A 115 17.40 10.37 -0.52
N VAL A 116 17.60 10.65 0.77
CA VAL A 116 16.91 11.73 1.46
C VAL A 116 17.84 12.93 1.56
N GLY A 117 17.40 14.04 0.99
CA GLY A 117 18.07 15.32 1.09
C GLY A 117 17.24 16.34 1.85
N LYS A 118 17.70 17.59 1.82
CA LYS A 118 17.05 18.73 2.50
C LYS A 118 17.10 19.97 1.62
N SER A 119 16.09 20.83 1.74
CA SER A 119 16.11 22.17 1.13
C SER A 119 15.26 23.14 1.95
N LEU A 120 15.60 24.42 1.90
CA LEU A 120 14.91 25.47 2.68
C LEU A 120 13.40 25.50 2.42
N CYS A 121 12.61 25.67 3.46
CA CYS A 121 11.16 25.75 3.40
C CYS A 121 10.66 26.96 4.22
N GLY A 122 10.17 27.97 3.50
CA GLY A 122 9.71 29.21 4.14
C GLY A 122 8.57 29.03 5.16
N PHE A 123 7.69 28.04 4.97
CA PHE A 123 6.62 27.75 5.94
C PHE A 123 7.18 27.15 7.23
N CYS A 124 8.07 26.16 7.12
CA CYS A 124 8.68 25.56 8.31
C CYS A 124 9.57 26.57 9.06
N CYS A 125 10.21 27.50 8.35
CA CYS A 125 10.96 28.59 8.97
C CYS A 125 10.07 29.51 9.81
N ALA A 126 8.84 29.82 9.35
CA ALA A 126 7.90 30.63 10.10
C ALA A 126 7.40 29.94 11.38
N GLU A 127 7.24 28.62 11.35
CA GLU A 127 6.71 27.83 12.49
C GLU A 127 7.80 27.36 13.46
N LEU A 128 9.00 27.08 12.97
CA LEU A 128 10.07 26.43 13.73
C LEU A 128 11.32 27.32 13.94
N GLY A 129 11.35 28.51 13.35
CA GLY A 129 12.48 29.43 13.36
C GLY A 129 13.22 29.54 12.03
N ASP A 130 14.20 30.43 11.96
CA ASP A 130 14.94 30.71 10.74
C ASP A 130 15.75 29.51 10.23
N GLN A 131 15.82 29.38 8.90
CA GLN A 131 16.65 28.41 8.17
C GLN A 131 16.30 26.94 8.38
N VAL A 132 15.03 26.63 8.60
CA VAL A 132 14.58 25.24 8.65
C VAL A 132 14.55 24.62 7.25
N GLU A 133 15.22 23.49 7.10
CA GLU A 133 15.24 22.71 5.88
C GLU A 133 14.19 21.60 5.90
N CYS A 134 13.35 21.53 4.88
CA CYS A 134 12.42 20.42 4.69
C CYS A 134 13.04 19.27 3.90
N ARG A 135 12.50 18.08 4.12
CA ARG A 135 12.84 16.87 3.42
C ARG A 135 12.67 16.99 1.90
N THR A 136 13.63 16.47 1.16
CA THR A 136 13.54 16.17 -0.27
C THR A 136 13.83 14.69 -0.50
N VAL A 137 13.44 14.18 -1.66
CA VAL A 137 13.72 12.80 -2.08
C VAL A 137 14.43 12.85 -3.41
N GLU A 138 15.55 12.17 -3.52
CA GLU A 138 16.31 12.04 -4.76
C GLU A 138 16.18 10.62 -5.31
N VAL A 139 15.69 10.51 -6.53
CA VAL A 139 15.54 9.25 -7.27
C VAL A 139 16.22 9.38 -8.61
N GLU A 140 17.16 8.51 -8.89
CA GLU A 140 17.88 8.47 -10.19
C GLU A 140 18.52 9.83 -10.55
N GLY A 141 19.08 10.52 -9.54
CA GLY A 141 19.73 11.83 -9.72
C GLY A 141 18.76 13.02 -9.82
N GLN A 142 17.45 12.80 -9.75
CA GLN A 142 16.46 13.87 -9.73
C GLN A 142 15.96 14.13 -8.30
N VAL A 143 16.07 15.39 -7.85
CA VAL A 143 15.61 15.83 -6.54
C VAL A 143 14.15 16.31 -6.61
N TYR A 144 13.33 15.82 -5.70
CA TYR A 144 11.91 16.15 -5.57
C TYR A 144 11.63 16.80 -4.22
N GLU A 145 11.15 18.04 -4.22
CA GLU A 145 10.61 18.72 -3.04
C GLU A 145 9.14 18.37 -2.80
N THR A 146 8.41 18.09 -3.89
CA THR A 146 7.06 17.55 -3.90
C THR A 146 7.14 16.15 -4.48
N ILE A 147 6.63 15.17 -3.76
CA ILE A 147 6.70 13.76 -4.19
C ILE A 147 5.61 13.50 -5.24
N PRO A 148 5.96 13.26 -6.50
CA PRO A 148 4.97 13.08 -7.56
C PRO A 148 4.28 11.72 -7.49
N ALA A 149 3.04 11.66 -7.97
CA ALA A 149 2.21 10.45 -7.97
C ALA A 149 2.92 9.24 -8.60
N LYS A 150 3.71 9.44 -9.65
CA LYS A 150 4.47 8.37 -10.33
C LYS A 150 5.39 7.60 -9.40
N LEU A 151 6.08 8.28 -8.47
CA LEU A 151 6.98 7.65 -7.51
C LEU A 151 6.20 6.89 -6.44
N ILE A 152 5.10 7.46 -5.95
CA ILE A 152 4.22 6.81 -4.97
C ILE A 152 3.59 5.56 -5.57
N ILE A 153 3.17 5.61 -6.84
CA ILE A 153 2.62 4.44 -7.55
C ILE A 153 3.70 3.37 -7.71
N ARG A 154 4.92 3.73 -8.16
CA ARG A 154 6.03 2.79 -8.32
C ARG A 154 6.34 2.06 -7.00
N ALA A 155 6.51 2.80 -5.91
CA ALA A 155 6.71 2.22 -4.58
C ALA A 155 5.53 1.36 -4.12
N GLY A 156 4.29 1.79 -4.40
CA GLY A 156 3.09 1.05 -4.05
C GLY A 156 2.94 -0.27 -4.81
N LEU A 157 3.39 -0.33 -6.05
CA LEU A 157 3.40 -1.58 -6.82
C LEU A 157 4.46 -2.56 -6.31
N LEU A 158 5.64 -2.07 -5.92
CA LEU A 158 6.69 -2.87 -5.29
C LEU A 158 6.20 -3.44 -3.94
N ALA A 159 5.64 -2.59 -3.09
CA ALA A 159 5.06 -3.01 -1.80
C ALA A 159 3.88 -3.99 -1.98
N ALA A 160 3.09 -3.86 -3.04
CA ALA A 160 2.03 -4.79 -3.35
C ALA A 160 2.56 -6.15 -3.82
N ALA A 161 3.67 -6.17 -4.57
CA ALA A 161 4.32 -7.41 -4.99
C ALA A 161 4.85 -8.18 -3.77
N ASP A 162 5.49 -7.49 -2.82
CA ASP A 162 5.98 -8.07 -1.56
C ASP A 162 4.85 -8.72 -0.74
N LEU A 163 3.64 -8.20 -0.78
CA LEU A 163 2.49 -8.83 -0.14
C LEU A 163 2.12 -10.20 -0.75
N TYR A 164 2.59 -10.52 -1.96
CA TYR A 164 2.36 -11.81 -2.61
C TYR A 164 3.50 -12.79 -2.42
N GLU A 165 4.69 -12.33 -2.10
CA GLU A 165 5.78 -13.21 -1.76
C GLU A 165 5.47 -13.89 -0.42
N GLU A 166 4.81 -15.04 -0.48
CA GLU A 166 4.77 -15.98 0.64
C GLU A 166 6.23 -16.22 1.02
N PRO A 167 6.58 -16.20 2.33
CA PRO A 167 7.91 -16.60 2.72
C PRO A 167 8.15 -17.98 2.13
N SER A 168 9.03 -18.05 1.15
CA SER A 168 9.34 -19.29 0.44
C SER A 168 10.05 -20.25 1.39
N THR A 169 9.29 -20.85 2.31
CA THR A 169 9.72 -21.95 3.16
C THR A 169 9.63 -23.28 2.42
N LYS A 170 10.01 -23.29 1.16
CA LYS A 170 10.29 -24.52 0.45
C LYS A 170 11.55 -24.33 -0.40
N SER A 171 12.69 -24.32 0.29
CA SER A 171 13.93 -24.79 -0.35
C SER A 171 13.62 -26.18 -0.88
N CYS A 172 13.40 -26.31 -2.19
CA CYS A 172 13.26 -27.59 -2.86
C CYS A 172 14.60 -28.37 -2.96
N CYS A 173 15.61 -27.92 -2.21
CA CYS A 173 16.85 -28.66 -2.03
C CYS A 173 16.95 -29.08 -0.55
N PRO A 174 16.57 -30.30 -0.18
CA PRO A 174 16.97 -30.84 1.10
C PRO A 174 18.48 -30.97 1.09
N GLY A 175 19.14 -30.25 2.01
CA GLY A 175 20.56 -30.32 2.23
C GLY A 175 21.02 -31.77 2.30
N SER A 176 22.12 -32.06 1.64
CA SER A 176 22.77 -33.35 1.59
C SER A 176 23.07 -33.86 3.00
N SER A 177 22.24 -34.74 3.49
CA SER A 177 22.58 -35.68 4.54
C SER A 177 22.36 -37.07 3.94
N SER A 178 23.46 -37.79 3.86
CA SER A 178 23.61 -39.12 3.31
C SER A 178 22.52 -40.09 3.79
N VAL A 179 21.54 -40.37 2.94
CA VAL A 179 20.75 -41.61 2.98
C VAL A 179 20.52 -42.05 1.56
N LYS A 180 21.10 -43.21 1.22
CA LYS A 180 20.80 -43.94 0.00
C LYS A 180 19.38 -44.44 0.05
N THR A 181 18.53 -43.97 -0.85
CA THR A 181 17.36 -44.71 -1.34
C THR A 181 16.89 -44.10 -2.65
N ASP A 182 16.56 -44.93 -3.60
CA ASP A 182 16.15 -44.67 -4.96
C ASP A 182 14.95 -43.71 -5.03
N ILE A 183 15.19 -42.47 -5.51
CA ILE A 183 14.14 -41.50 -5.84
C ILE A 183 14.40 -41.07 -7.29
N PRO A 184 13.39 -41.12 -8.18
CA PRO A 184 13.54 -40.70 -9.56
C PRO A 184 13.81 -39.20 -9.65
N PRO A 185 14.59 -38.71 -10.64
CA PRO A 185 14.98 -37.32 -10.74
C PRO A 185 13.79 -36.45 -11.15
N CYS A 186 13.32 -35.61 -10.23
CA CYS A 186 12.25 -34.62 -10.48
C CYS A 186 12.82 -33.28 -10.94
N CYS A 187 13.67 -33.24 -11.98
CA CYS A 187 13.94 -32.01 -12.74
C CYS A 187 14.66 -32.36 -14.05
N PRO A 188 13.97 -32.38 -15.17
CA PRO A 188 14.65 -32.42 -16.47
C PRO A 188 14.77 -31.01 -17.05
N VAL A 189 15.59 -30.15 -16.44
CA VAL A 189 16.10 -28.95 -17.14
C VAL A 189 17.48 -28.68 -16.60
N SER A 190 18.49 -29.06 -17.38
CA SER A 190 19.88 -28.64 -17.22
C SER A 190 19.94 -27.13 -17.45
N CYS A 191 20.23 -26.35 -16.41
CA CYS A 191 20.69 -24.97 -16.56
C CYS A 191 22.17 -25.03 -16.97
N ASP A 192 22.42 -25.26 -18.26
CA ASP A 192 23.74 -25.16 -18.87
C ASP A 192 23.96 -23.69 -19.29
N TRP A 193 24.58 -22.94 -18.41
CA TRP A 193 25.16 -21.63 -18.73
C TRP A 193 26.63 -21.86 -19.08
N SER A 194 26.88 -22.39 -20.28
CA SER A 194 28.22 -22.42 -20.81
C SER A 194 28.68 -21.00 -21.10
N GLU A 195 29.74 -20.63 -20.41
CA GLU A 195 30.55 -19.42 -20.59
C GLU A 195 30.93 -19.23 -22.06
N GLY A 196 30.31 -18.20 -22.69
CA GLY A 196 30.74 -17.72 -24.01
C GLY A 196 32.09 -17.01 -23.89
N ASN A 197 33.12 -17.73 -24.25
CA ASN A 197 34.51 -17.31 -24.36
C ASN A 197 34.63 -16.11 -25.32
N ALA A 198 35.03 -14.95 -24.79
CA ALA A 198 35.43 -13.79 -25.56
C ALA A 198 36.88 -13.96 -25.99
N ASN A 199 37.11 -14.25 -27.27
CA ASN A 199 38.36 -14.00 -27.92
C ASN A 199 38.13 -13.66 -29.40
N LYS A 200 38.17 -12.39 -29.74
CA LYS A 200 38.99 -11.74 -30.80
C LYS A 200 38.66 -10.26 -30.87
#